data_c5f0524cac4e310efb9f0a609102b3d7
#
_entry.id   c5f0524cac4e310efb9f0a609102b3d7
#
_cell.length_a   1.000
_cell.length_b   1.000
_cell.length_c   1.000
_cell.angle_alpha   90.00
_cell.angle_beta   90.00
_cell.angle_gamma   90.00
#
_symmetry.space_group_name_H-M   'P 1'
#
loop_
_entity.id
_entity.type
_entity.pdbx_description
1 polymer ?
#
loop_
_entity_poly.entity_id
_entity_poly.type
_entity_poly.pdbx_seq_one_letter_code
_entity_poly.pdbx_strand_id
1 'polypeptide(L)'
;YAIPYVPDANKLTKVDLKENMISIFPDPTNEGSIAEMLDGKEDTYYHSNWSGVAPMPHWIQIALPKESTAVSIGYQIRHNNNNGAPLQYTLLGSPDGTAFSKITTVTENLPTATKAKYTSPVFVGKPFKYLRVQVDKTSVGNSFAFAEFWMSTD
;
A
#
# COMPACT_ATOMS: atom_id res chain seq x y z
N TYR A 1 17.83 30.11 -11.45
CA TYR A 1 17.03 28.94 -11.80
C TYR A 1 16.55 28.22 -10.54
N ALA A 2 15.49 27.45 -10.63
CA ALA A 2 14.92 26.77 -9.50
C ALA A 2 15.57 25.38 -9.33
N ILE A 3 15.94 25.04 -8.09
CA ILE A 3 16.42 23.70 -7.76
C ILE A 3 15.18 22.82 -7.52
N PRO A 4 15.08 21.66 -8.19
CA PRO A 4 13.96 20.77 -7.95
C PRO A 4 13.92 20.33 -6.50
N TYR A 5 12.73 20.25 -5.92
CA TYR A 5 12.53 19.70 -4.60
C TYR A 5 12.86 18.22 -4.60
N VAL A 6 13.77 17.81 -3.72
CA VAL A 6 14.09 16.40 -3.50
C VAL A 6 13.72 16.07 -2.05
N PRO A 7 12.71 15.23 -1.84
CA PRO A 7 12.30 14.90 -0.48
C PRO A 7 13.39 14.09 0.23
N ASP A 8 13.59 14.42 1.49
CA ASP A 8 14.48 13.68 2.37
C ASP A 8 13.64 12.66 3.15
N ALA A 9 13.94 11.37 2.99
CA ALA A 9 13.25 10.30 3.69
C ALA A 9 13.26 10.47 5.20
N ASN A 10 14.30 11.10 5.75
CA ASN A 10 14.40 11.37 7.20
C ASN A 10 13.43 12.45 7.68
N LYS A 11 12.85 13.22 6.77
CA LYS A 11 11.88 14.27 7.09
C LYS A 11 10.44 13.81 6.94
N LEU A 12 10.22 12.60 6.46
CA LEU A 12 8.88 12.03 6.42
C LEU A 12 8.49 11.56 7.82
N THR A 13 7.24 11.75 8.14
CA THR A 13 6.66 11.31 9.42
C THR A 13 5.81 10.08 9.18
N LYS A 14 6.00 9.05 10.00
CA LYS A 14 5.17 7.85 9.94
C LYS A 14 3.72 8.22 10.24
N VAL A 15 2.80 7.78 9.39
CA VAL A 15 1.38 8.00 9.58
C VAL A 15 0.86 7.01 10.63
N ASP A 16 0.12 7.51 11.62
CA ASP A 16 -0.54 6.67 12.62
C ASP A 16 -1.81 6.10 12.01
N LEU A 17 -1.68 4.95 11.37
CA LEU A 17 -2.77 4.33 10.61
C LEU A 17 -3.82 3.72 11.54
N LYS A 18 -5.07 4.03 11.28
CA LYS A 18 -6.24 3.46 11.95
C LYS A 18 -7.09 2.73 10.91
N GLU A 19 -7.79 1.69 11.35
CA GLU A 19 -8.67 0.91 10.47
C GLU A 19 -9.69 1.78 9.74
N ASN A 20 -10.26 2.78 10.42
CA ASN A 20 -11.26 3.67 9.84
C ASN A 20 -10.72 4.64 8.78
N MET A 21 -9.41 4.73 8.61
CA MET A 21 -8.79 5.51 7.54
C MET A 21 -8.69 4.72 6.24
N ILE A 22 -8.91 3.40 6.26
CA ILE A 22 -8.61 2.51 5.15
C ILE A 22 -9.90 1.94 4.56
N SER A 23 -10.02 2.05 3.25
CA SER A 23 -11.02 1.35 2.45
C SER A 23 -10.32 0.40 1.49
N ILE A 24 -11.05 -0.59 0.99
CA ILE A 24 -10.48 -1.68 0.20
C ILE A 24 -11.32 -1.96 -1.03
N PHE A 25 -10.69 -2.56 -2.03
CA PHE A 25 -11.36 -3.12 -3.20
C PHE A 25 -10.66 -4.42 -3.60
N PRO A 26 -11.38 -5.49 -3.87
CA PRO A 26 -12.85 -5.67 -3.74
C PRO A 26 -13.30 -5.83 -2.29
N ASP A 27 -14.58 -6.09 -2.07
CA ASP A 27 -15.14 -6.30 -0.74
C ASP A 27 -14.40 -7.41 0.01
N PRO A 28 -14.34 -7.36 1.36
CA PRO A 28 -13.51 -8.29 2.14
C PRO A 28 -13.99 -9.74 2.05
N THR A 29 -13.04 -10.65 2.28
CA THR A 29 -13.32 -12.07 2.49
C THR A 29 -13.34 -12.40 3.99
N ASN A 30 -13.50 -13.68 4.30
CA ASN A 30 -13.34 -14.19 5.67
C ASN A 30 -11.88 -14.42 6.05
N GLU A 31 -10.94 -14.22 5.14
CA GLU A 31 -9.50 -14.42 5.39
C GLU A 31 -8.80 -13.07 5.51
N GLY A 32 -8.42 -12.71 6.75
CA GLY A 32 -7.69 -11.49 7.03
C GLY A 32 -8.56 -10.23 7.04
N SER A 33 -8.19 -9.26 7.83
CA SER A 33 -8.90 -7.99 7.95
C SER A 33 -7.92 -6.82 7.90
N ILE A 34 -8.44 -5.61 7.69
CA ILE A 34 -7.64 -4.39 7.70
C ILE A 34 -6.87 -4.26 9.02
N ALA A 35 -7.53 -4.53 10.14
CA ALA A 35 -6.89 -4.43 11.46
C ALA A 35 -5.68 -5.37 11.58
N GLU A 36 -5.70 -6.51 10.91
CA GLU A 36 -4.63 -7.49 11.00
C GLU A 36 -3.34 -7.08 10.29
N MET A 37 -3.38 -6.10 9.40
CA MET A 37 -2.15 -5.54 8.81
C MET A 37 -1.66 -4.30 9.57
N LEU A 38 -2.32 -3.91 10.65
CA LEU A 38 -1.98 -2.74 11.47
C LEU A 38 -1.67 -3.14 12.93
N ASP A 39 -1.67 -4.43 13.27
CA ASP A 39 -1.59 -4.90 14.66
C ASP A 39 -0.18 -5.15 15.18
N GLY A 40 0.84 -4.99 14.34
CA GLY A 40 2.23 -5.22 14.72
C GLY A 40 2.63 -6.68 14.86
N LYS A 41 1.78 -7.61 14.41
CA LYS A 41 2.03 -9.05 14.50
C LYS A 41 2.43 -9.63 13.16
N GLU A 42 3.37 -10.56 13.16
CA GLU A 42 3.82 -11.21 11.93
C GLU A 42 2.95 -12.40 11.53
N ASP A 43 2.15 -12.91 12.43
CA ASP A 43 1.33 -14.10 12.23
C ASP A 43 -0.12 -13.82 11.87
N THR A 44 -0.47 -12.56 11.70
CA THR A 44 -1.76 -12.11 11.16
C THR A 44 -1.52 -11.31 9.89
N TYR A 45 -2.53 -11.23 9.04
CA TYR A 45 -2.40 -10.52 7.76
C TYR A 45 -3.75 -10.11 7.20
N TYR A 46 -3.73 -9.02 6.39
CA TYR A 46 -4.83 -8.66 5.51
C TYR A 46 -4.70 -9.47 4.22
N HIS A 47 -5.81 -9.97 3.70
CA HIS A 47 -5.85 -10.68 2.42
C HIS A 47 -6.97 -10.11 1.56
N SER A 48 -6.66 -9.67 0.34
CA SER A 48 -7.69 -9.19 -0.56
C SER A 48 -8.55 -10.37 -1.06
N ASN A 49 -9.75 -10.04 -1.53
CA ASN A 49 -10.72 -11.07 -1.91
C ASN A 49 -10.21 -11.92 -3.09
N TRP A 50 -10.00 -13.21 -2.83
CA TRP A 50 -9.49 -14.17 -3.79
C TRP A 50 -10.56 -15.10 -4.36
N SER A 51 -11.80 -14.94 -3.96
CA SER A 51 -12.89 -15.87 -4.31
C SER A 51 -13.48 -15.62 -5.71
N GLY A 52 -12.77 -14.94 -6.59
CA GLY A 52 -13.12 -14.82 -7.99
C GLY A 52 -14.14 -13.72 -8.33
N VAL A 53 -14.42 -12.82 -7.39
CA VAL A 53 -15.43 -11.76 -7.62
C VAL A 53 -14.88 -10.58 -8.43
N ALA A 54 -13.58 -10.35 -8.43
CA ALA A 54 -12.98 -9.27 -9.19
C ALA A 54 -11.56 -9.63 -9.62
N PRO A 55 -11.17 -9.34 -10.87
CA PRO A 55 -9.80 -9.52 -11.31
C PRO A 55 -8.88 -8.48 -10.67
N MET A 56 -7.55 -8.72 -10.72
CA MET A 56 -6.58 -7.69 -10.38
C MET A 56 -6.71 -6.51 -11.36
N PRO A 57 -6.41 -5.28 -10.94
CA PRO A 57 -5.80 -4.92 -9.67
C PRO A 57 -6.77 -4.86 -8.49
N HIS A 58 -6.24 -5.16 -7.31
CA HIS A 58 -6.91 -4.92 -6.03
C HIS A 58 -6.18 -3.79 -5.30
N TRP A 59 -6.85 -3.07 -4.40
CA TRP A 59 -6.19 -1.96 -3.72
C TRP A 59 -6.67 -1.74 -2.29
N ILE A 60 -5.81 -1.07 -1.52
CA ILE A 60 -6.18 -0.40 -0.27
C ILE A 60 -6.08 1.10 -0.50
N GLN A 61 -6.91 1.88 0.16
CA GLN A 61 -6.96 3.33 0.03
C GLN A 61 -6.97 3.97 1.40
N ILE A 62 -6.07 4.90 1.62
CA ILE A 62 -5.87 5.54 2.92
C ILE A 62 -6.32 7.00 2.84
N ALA A 63 -7.22 7.39 3.75
CA ALA A 63 -7.60 8.79 3.95
C ALA A 63 -6.64 9.40 4.95
N LEU A 64 -5.79 10.31 4.50
CA LEU A 64 -4.77 10.92 5.33
C LEU A 64 -5.34 12.06 6.19
N PRO A 65 -4.74 12.35 7.35
CA PRO A 65 -5.20 13.45 8.20
C PRO A 65 -4.90 14.83 7.61
N LYS A 66 -3.95 14.92 6.69
CA LYS A 66 -3.58 16.17 6.02
C LYS A 66 -3.13 15.92 4.59
N GLU A 67 -3.13 16.97 3.78
CA GLU A 67 -2.61 16.93 2.42
C GLU A 67 -1.09 16.76 2.44
N SER A 68 -0.57 15.97 1.52
CA SER A 68 0.85 15.65 1.39
C SER A 68 1.26 15.65 -0.07
N THR A 69 2.58 15.73 -0.34
CA THR A 69 3.14 15.65 -1.69
C THR A 69 4.20 14.56 -1.82
N ALA A 70 4.66 13.99 -0.72
CA ALA A 70 5.70 12.96 -0.70
C ALA A 70 5.25 11.79 0.16
N VAL A 71 5.60 10.58 -0.26
CA VAL A 71 5.17 9.35 0.39
C VAL A 71 6.21 8.25 0.24
N SER A 72 6.36 7.45 1.31
CA SER A 72 7.03 6.16 1.28
C SER A 72 6.07 5.14 1.89
N ILE A 73 5.96 3.96 1.29
CA ILE A 73 5.15 2.88 1.84
C ILE A 73 6.02 1.68 2.17
N GLY A 74 5.51 0.83 3.05
CA GLY A 74 6.14 -0.43 3.34
C GLY A 74 5.11 -1.49 3.70
N TYR A 75 5.52 -2.74 3.56
CA TYR A 75 4.68 -3.88 3.92
C TYR A 75 5.54 -5.09 4.24
N GLN A 76 4.91 -6.09 4.84
CA GLN A 76 5.55 -7.37 5.13
C GLN A 76 4.75 -8.48 4.46
N ILE A 77 5.46 -9.44 3.86
CA ILE A 77 4.85 -10.63 3.26
C ILE A 77 4.34 -11.53 4.39
N ARG A 78 3.22 -12.21 4.15
CA ARG A 78 2.60 -13.10 5.15
C ARG A 78 3.56 -14.21 5.59
N HIS A 79 3.32 -14.75 6.78
CA HIS A 79 4.24 -15.65 7.48
C HIS A 79 4.22 -17.10 6.99
N ASN A 80 3.08 -17.56 6.47
CA ASN A 80 2.86 -19.00 6.25
C ASN A 80 3.01 -19.44 4.79
N ASN A 81 3.05 -18.48 3.85
CA ASN A 81 3.38 -18.74 2.44
C ASN A 81 3.54 -17.37 1.75
N ASN A 82 3.94 -17.40 0.48
CA ASN A 82 4.11 -16.16 -0.29
C ASN A 82 2.96 -15.87 -1.26
N ASN A 83 1.81 -16.49 -1.08
CA ASN A 83 0.64 -16.20 -1.89
C ASN A 83 0.21 -14.74 -1.67
N GLY A 84 0.09 -13.99 -2.75
CA GLY A 84 -0.28 -12.58 -2.66
C GLY A 84 0.89 -11.62 -2.49
N ALA A 85 2.14 -12.10 -2.57
CA ALA A 85 3.31 -11.21 -2.59
C ALA A 85 3.25 -10.32 -3.83
N PRO A 86 3.30 -8.98 -3.69
CA PRO A 86 3.25 -8.08 -4.84
C PRO A 86 4.44 -8.27 -5.80
N LEU A 87 4.15 -8.32 -7.09
CA LEU A 87 5.15 -8.28 -8.16
C LEU A 87 5.15 -6.93 -8.86
N GLN A 88 4.05 -6.19 -8.76
CA GLN A 88 3.92 -4.84 -9.30
C GLN A 88 2.85 -4.12 -8.51
N TYR A 89 3.12 -2.86 -8.15
CA TYR A 89 2.11 -1.99 -7.56
C TYR A 89 2.19 -0.58 -8.16
N THR A 90 1.07 0.13 -8.10
CA THR A 90 0.95 1.53 -8.51
C THR A 90 0.44 2.34 -7.33
N LEU A 91 1.05 3.49 -7.09
CA LEU A 91 0.55 4.47 -6.13
C LEU A 91 -0.22 5.54 -6.88
N LEU A 92 -1.43 5.83 -6.40
CA LEU A 92 -2.27 6.89 -6.94
C LEU A 92 -2.68 7.81 -5.80
N GLY A 93 -2.63 9.11 -6.08
CA GLY A 93 -3.02 10.13 -5.12
C GLY A 93 -4.23 10.92 -5.59
N SER A 94 -5.03 11.40 -4.64
CA SER A 94 -6.20 12.22 -4.92
C SER A 94 -6.36 13.29 -3.86
N PRO A 95 -6.69 14.53 -4.25
CA PRO A 95 -6.99 15.58 -3.26
C PRO A 95 -8.38 15.42 -2.64
N ASP A 96 -9.31 14.74 -3.30
CA ASP A 96 -10.73 14.69 -2.91
C ASP A 96 -11.30 13.27 -2.76
N GLY A 97 -10.51 12.23 -3.08
CA GLY A 97 -10.96 10.85 -2.98
C GLY A 97 -11.73 10.34 -4.20
N THR A 98 -11.89 11.14 -5.25
CA THR A 98 -12.61 10.76 -6.47
C THR A 98 -11.73 10.82 -7.71
N ALA A 99 -10.95 11.88 -7.89
CA ALA A 99 -10.06 12.05 -9.05
C ALA A 99 -8.65 11.63 -8.65
N PHE A 100 -8.19 10.46 -9.11
CA PHE A 100 -6.88 9.93 -8.80
C PHE A 100 -5.90 10.14 -9.96
N SER A 101 -4.65 10.46 -9.62
CA SER A 101 -3.54 10.54 -10.57
C SER A 101 -2.41 9.63 -10.12
N LYS A 102 -1.75 9.01 -11.09
CA LYS A 102 -0.63 8.11 -10.80
C LYS A 102 0.55 8.89 -10.23
N ILE A 103 1.11 8.40 -9.13
CA ILE A 103 2.36 8.89 -8.58
C ILE A 103 3.52 8.10 -9.16
N THR A 104 3.44 6.76 -9.10
CA THR A 104 4.48 5.87 -9.60
C THR A 104 3.95 4.46 -9.79
N THR A 105 4.66 3.67 -10.61
CA THR A 105 4.47 2.21 -10.71
C THR A 105 5.80 1.55 -10.43
N VAL A 106 5.82 0.56 -9.54
CA VAL A 106 7.02 -0.18 -9.15
C VAL A 106 6.89 -1.62 -9.63
N THR A 107 7.89 -2.08 -10.40
CA THR A 107 7.89 -3.42 -11.01
C THR A 107 9.11 -4.24 -10.64
N GLU A 108 10.10 -3.65 -9.96
CA GLU A 108 11.39 -4.30 -9.73
C GLU A 108 11.76 -4.34 -8.25
N ASN A 109 12.56 -5.34 -7.88
CA ASN A 109 13.14 -5.46 -6.54
C ASN A 109 12.11 -5.60 -5.41
N LEU A 110 10.94 -6.17 -5.72
CA LEU A 110 9.94 -6.45 -4.71
C LEU A 110 10.16 -7.85 -4.12
N PRO A 111 10.16 -7.98 -2.78
CA PRO A 111 10.41 -9.28 -2.14
C PRO A 111 9.23 -10.23 -2.36
N THR A 112 9.53 -11.53 -2.40
CA THR A 112 8.52 -12.58 -2.53
C THR A 112 8.63 -13.64 -1.44
N ALA A 113 9.64 -13.56 -0.57
CA ALA A 113 9.82 -14.54 0.50
C ALA A 113 8.86 -14.28 1.66
N THR A 114 8.44 -15.35 2.34
CA THR A 114 7.62 -15.24 3.55
C THR A 114 8.31 -14.35 4.59
N LYS A 115 7.54 -13.51 5.29
CA LYS A 115 7.99 -12.56 6.31
C LYS A 115 8.92 -11.46 5.81
N ALA A 116 9.25 -11.41 4.51
CA ALA A 116 10.11 -10.37 3.98
C ALA A 116 9.46 -9.00 4.12
N LYS A 117 10.25 -8.00 4.51
CA LYS A 117 9.82 -6.62 4.66
C LYS A 117 10.31 -5.80 3.48
N TYR A 118 9.46 -4.89 3.04
CA TYR A 118 9.76 -3.96 1.96
C TYR A 118 9.45 -2.54 2.43
N THR A 119 10.36 -1.61 2.16
CA THR A 119 10.10 -0.18 2.33
C THR A 119 10.51 0.51 1.04
N SER A 120 9.60 1.30 0.48
CA SER A 120 9.85 1.98 -0.78
C SER A 120 10.75 3.19 -0.60
N PRO A 121 11.41 3.65 -1.68
CA PRO A 121 11.96 4.99 -1.70
C PRO A 121 10.85 6.03 -1.55
N VAL A 122 11.23 7.29 -1.42
CA VAL A 122 10.28 8.41 -1.36
C VAL A 122 9.84 8.77 -2.77
N PHE A 123 8.53 8.84 -2.98
CA PHE A 123 7.93 9.28 -4.23
C PHE A 123 7.23 10.63 -4.03
N VAL A 124 7.28 11.48 -5.04
CA VAL A 124 6.64 12.80 -5.03
C VAL A 124 5.56 12.84 -6.08
N GLY A 125 4.43 13.40 -5.74
CA GLY A 125 3.30 13.58 -6.65
C GLY A 125 2.63 14.93 -6.45
N LYS A 126 1.53 15.14 -7.17
CA LYS A 126 0.65 16.27 -6.94
C LYS A 126 0.07 16.17 -5.52
N PRO A 127 -0.34 17.28 -4.91
CA PRO A 127 -0.93 17.22 -3.56
C PRO A 127 -2.06 16.20 -3.47
N PHE A 128 -2.01 15.36 -2.45
CA PHE A 128 -3.01 14.31 -2.22
C PHE A 128 -3.38 14.21 -0.75
N LYS A 129 -4.64 13.91 -0.49
CA LYS A 129 -5.15 13.59 0.84
C LYS A 129 -5.62 12.14 0.93
N TYR A 130 -5.76 11.47 -0.21
CA TYR A 130 -6.08 10.05 -0.31
C TYR A 130 -4.98 9.37 -1.10
N LEU A 131 -4.46 8.27 -0.56
CA LEU A 131 -3.47 7.45 -1.25
C LEU A 131 -4.07 6.08 -1.53
N ARG A 132 -4.01 5.66 -2.79
CA ARG A 132 -4.40 4.30 -3.17
C ARG A 132 -3.15 3.49 -3.47
N VAL A 133 -2.99 2.39 -2.76
CA VAL A 133 -1.96 1.39 -3.03
C VAL A 133 -2.61 0.30 -3.85
N GLN A 134 -2.37 0.33 -5.15
CA GLN A 134 -2.98 -0.59 -6.10
C GLN A 134 -1.98 -1.69 -6.43
N VAL A 135 -2.29 -2.92 -6.03
CA VAL A 135 -1.45 -4.08 -6.36
C VAL A 135 -1.91 -4.60 -7.71
N ASP A 136 -1.03 -4.52 -8.70
CA ASP A 136 -1.36 -4.85 -10.09
C ASP A 136 -1.13 -6.31 -10.41
N LYS A 137 -0.06 -6.88 -9.85
CA LYS A 137 0.35 -8.28 -10.10
C LYS A 137 0.87 -8.89 -8.81
N THR A 138 0.55 -10.16 -8.63
CA THR A 138 1.05 -10.94 -7.49
C THR A 138 1.48 -12.33 -7.93
N SER A 139 2.12 -13.06 -7.00
CA SER A 139 2.55 -14.43 -7.23
C SER A 139 1.42 -15.40 -7.56
N VAL A 140 0.20 -15.11 -7.08
CA VAL A 140 -0.99 -15.96 -7.36
C VAL A 140 -1.90 -15.38 -8.44
N GLY A 141 -1.77 -14.10 -8.76
CA GLY A 141 -2.46 -13.47 -9.88
C GLY A 141 -3.90 -13.02 -9.64
N ASN A 142 -4.49 -13.28 -8.48
CA ASN A 142 -5.90 -12.93 -8.21
C ASN A 142 -6.14 -12.20 -6.89
N SER A 143 -5.10 -11.98 -6.09
CA SER A 143 -5.23 -11.38 -4.76
C SER A 143 -3.86 -10.99 -4.22
N PHE A 144 -3.83 -10.17 -3.17
CA PHE A 144 -2.61 -9.83 -2.45
C PHE A 144 -2.83 -9.93 -0.95
N ALA A 145 -1.72 -10.03 -0.19
CA ALA A 145 -1.77 -10.11 1.26
C ALA A 145 -0.62 -9.32 1.88
N PHE A 146 -0.93 -8.59 2.96
CA PHE A 146 0.06 -7.88 3.77
C PHE A 146 -0.06 -8.33 5.24
N ALA A 147 1.03 -8.85 5.79
CA ALA A 147 1.09 -9.12 7.23
C ALA A 147 1.14 -7.81 8.03
N GLU A 148 1.84 -6.81 7.50
CA GLU A 148 1.88 -5.45 8.03
C GLU A 148 1.90 -4.46 6.88
N PHE A 149 1.37 -3.27 7.14
CA PHE A 149 1.44 -2.15 6.22
C PHE A 149 1.76 -0.87 7.01
N TRP A 150 2.68 -0.07 6.48
CA TRP A 150 3.04 1.22 7.07
C TRP A 150 3.30 2.23 5.96
N MET A 151 3.23 3.51 6.31
CA MET A 151 3.55 4.58 5.38
C MET A 151 4.01 5.83 6.13
N SER A 152 4.77 6.65 5.42
CA SER A 152 5.23 7.95 5.90
C SER A 152 4.98 9.00 4.85
N THR A 153 4.67 10.22 5.29
CA THR A 153 4.41 11.38 4.42
C THR A 153 5.12 12.62 4.93
N ASP A 154 5.24 13.61 4.07
CA ASP A 154 5.78 14.91 4.45
C ASP A 154 4.81 15.73 5.30
#